data_55ab3e3ac92f984e64cb527e64b4e431
#
_entry.id   55ab3e3ac92f984e64cb527e64b4e431
#
_cell.length_a   1.000
_cell.length_b   1.000
_cell.length_c   1.000
_cell.angle_alpha   90.00
_cell.angle_beta   90.00
_cell.angle_gamma   90.00
#
_symmetry.space_group_name_H-M   'P 1'
#
loop_
_entity.id
_entity.type
_entity.pdbx_description
1 polymer ?
#
loop_
_entity_poly.entity_id
_entity_poly.type
_entity_poly.pdbx_seq_one_letter_code
_entity_poly.pdbx_strand_id
1 'polypeptide(L)'
;MPEQILVVEDELSLRETLAYNLKKDGYRVETVGDGRAAVEAARRLKPDLVVLDLMLPELDGFEVARILRKEMTTAILMLTARDDEIDRVVGLEVGADDYLTKPFSMRELLARVKAQLRRTRMIREEMGRDSQAAPHELLTFEGLVIDQTRREVTRDGSPLALKPKEYELLLFLAQHRGQMLSREFILERVWGWDYIGDSRTVDVHVRWLRQKIEPDASNPQRIVTVRGGGYRFEG
;
A
#
# COMPACT_ATOMS: atom_id res chain seq x y z
N MET A 1 10.10 2.46 18.64
CA MET A 1 11.41 2.61 17.96
C MET A 1 11.17 3.41 16.69
N PRO A 2 12.15 4.20 16.18
CA PRO A 2 11.97 4.89 14.91
C PRO A 2 11.79 3.89 13.76
N GLU A 3 10.92 4.22 12.83
CA GLU A 3 10.62 3.38 11.68
C GLU A 3 11.83 3.26 10.74
N GLN A 4 12.00 2.08 10.15
CA GLN A 4 13.10 1.76 9.25
C GLN A 4 12.66 1.95 7.80
N ILE A 5 13.34 2.81 7.05
CA ILE A 5 13.09 3.06 5.63
C ILE A 5 14.30 2.59 4.81
N LEU A 6 14.04 1.83 3.75
CA LEU A 6 15.02 1.51 2.73
C LEU A 6 14.78 2.41 1.52
N VAL A 7 15.79 3.17 1.11
CA VAL A 7 15.76 4.01 -0.10
C VAL A 7 16.58 3.32 -1.18
N VAL A 8 15.98 3.08 -2.32
CA VAL A 8 16.58 2.43 -3.48
C VAL A 8 16.52 3.40 -4.65
N GLU A 9 17.67 3.97 -5.00
CA GLU A 9 17.80 5.03 -6.02
C GLU A 9 19.23 4.97 -6.57
N ASP A 10 19.40 4.89 -7.87
CA ASP A 10 20.75 4.79 -8.49
C ASP A 10 21.46 6.13 -8.53
N GLU A 11 20.72 7.24 -8.72
CA GLU A 11 21.30 8.58 -8.72
C GLU A 11 21.77 9.00 -7.33
N LEU A 12 23.08 9.11 -7.13
CA LEU A 12 23.69 9.39 -5.82
C LEU A 12 23.15 10.67 -5.18
N SER A 13 23.02 11.76 -5.97
CA SER A 13 22.57 13.06 -5.46
C SER A 13 21.15 13.03 -4.93
N LEU A 14 20.25 12.36 -5.63
CA LEU A 14 18.86 12.17 -5.21
C LEU A 14 18.79 11.23 -3.99
N ARG A 15 19.51 10.12 -4.03
CA ARG A 15 19.59 9.15 -2.93
C ARG A 15 20.05 9.79 -1.62
N GLU A 16 21.10 10.61 -1.65
CA GLU A 16 21.59 11.34 -0.48
C GLU A 16 20.59 12.38 0.00
N THR A 17 19.95 13.10 -0.92
CA THR A 17 18.90 14.09 -0.59
C THR A 17 17.72 13.45 0.09
N LEU A 18 17.24 12.31 -0.41
CA LEU A 18 16.17 11.53 0.18
C LEU A 18 16.54 11.07 1.59
N ALA A 19 17.73 10.46 1.73
CA ALA A 19 18.21 9.95 3.00
C ALA A 19 18.36 11.06 4.05
N TYR A 20 18.90 12.21 3.66
CA TYR A 20 19.06 13.37 4.55
C TYR A 20 17.71 13.86 5.10
N ASN A 21 16.73 14.07 4.22
CA ASN A 21 15.43 14.59 4.62
C ASN A 21 14.64 13.59 5.47
N LEU A 22 14.66 12.32 5.12
CA LEU A 22 14.02 11.27 5.90
C LEU A 22 14.65 11.11 7.30
N LYS A 23 15.99 11.14 7.40
CA LYS A 23 16.69 11.12 8.69
C LYS A 23 16.34 12.34 9.53
N LYS A 24 16.26 13.53 8.93
CA LYS A 24 15.86 14.78 9.61
C LYS A 24 14.44 14.69 10.16
N ASP A 25 13.54 13.95 9.51
CA ASP A 25 12.17 13.69 9.98
C ASP A 25 12.09 12.57 11.05
N GLY A 26 13.24 12.01 11.46
CA GLY A 26 13.35 11.07 12.59
C GLY A 26 13.33 9.59 12.21
N TYR A 27 13.39 9.25 10.92
CA TYR A 27 13.44 7.87 10.45
C TYR A 27 14.85 7.29 10.47
N ARG A 28 14.96 5.97 10.65
CA ARG A 28 16.18 5.24 10.35
C ARG A 28 16.19 4.93 8.86
N VAL A 29 17.26 5.32 8.17
CA VAL A 29 17.33 5.20 6.71
C VAL A 29 18.59 4.47 6.32
N GLU A 30 18.41 3.40 5.53
CA GLU A 30 19.47 2.75 4.77
C GLU A 30 19.23 2.99 3.28
N THR A 31 20.31 3.08 2.51
CA THR A 31 20.25 3.41 1.10
C THR A 31 21.05 2.41 0.28
N VAL A 32 20.55 2.06 -0.89
CA VAL A 32 21.23 1.23 -1.89
C VAL A 32 21.03 1.81 -3.29
N GLY A 33 21.92 1.49 -4.23
CA GLY A 33 21.93 2.06 -5.56
C GLY A 33 21.50 1.13 -6.69
N ASP A 34 21.14 -0.12 -6.40
CA ASP A 34 20.75 -1.11 -7.39
C ASP A 34 19.70 -2.09 -6.86
N GLY A 35 19.03 -2.79 -7.77
CA GLY A 35 17.94 -3.67 -7.42
C GLY A 35 18.33 -4.94 -6.68
N ARG A 36 19.54 -5.50 -6.90
CA ARG A 36 20.01 -6.68 -6.17
C ARG A 36 20.32 -6.35 -4.73
N ALA A 37 21.07 -5.28 -4.52
CA ALA A 37 21.34 -4.77 -3.17
C ALA A 37 20.03 -4.41 -2.44
N ALA A 38 19.01 -3.94 -3.15
CA ALA A 38 17.69 -3.66 -2.59
C ALA A 38 17.03 -4.91 -2.00
N VAL A 39 16.99 -6.01 -2.73
CA VAL A 39 16.40 -7.28 -2.26
C VAL A 39 17.16 -7.81 -1.03
N GLU A 40 18.49 -7.82 -1.07
CA GLU A 40 19.32 -8.27 0.05
C GLU A 40 19.14 -7.39 1.29
N ALA A 41 19.17 -6.06 1.10
CA ALA A 41 18.94 -5.11 2.19
C ALA A 41 17.55 -5.26 2.79
N ALA A 42 16.51 -5.40 1.98
CA ALA A 42 15.14 -5.58 2.45
C ALA A 42 14.97 -6.86 3.29
N ARG A 43 15.56 -7.98 2.87
CA ARG A 43 15.54 -9.24 3.61
C ARG A 43 16.22 -9.12 4.98
N ARG A 44 17.35 -8.43 5.03
CA ARG A 44 18.14 -8.22 6.24
C ARG A 44 17.48 -7.23 7.21
N LEU A 45 16.99 -6.12 6.69
CA LEU A 45 16.47 -4.99 7.49
C LEU A 45 15.02 -5.19 7.91
N LYS A 46 14.22 -5.87 7.09
CA LYS A 46 12.76 -5.93 7.20
C LYS A 46 12.17 -4.53 7.40
N PRO A 47 12.37 -3.61 6.44
CA PRO A 47 11.99 -2.21 6.59
C PRO A 47 10.49 -2.04 6.72
N ASP A 48 10.06 -0.95 7.36
CA ASP A 48 8.66 -0.57 7.47
C ASP A 48 8.13 0.01 6.15
N LEU A 49 9.03 0.64 5.36
CA LEU A 49 8.75 1.22 4.05
C LEU A 49 9.97 1.08 3.14
N VAL A 50 9.72 0.78 1.88
CA VAL A 50 10.71 0.88 0.79
C VAL A 50 10.32 2.03 -0.13
N VAL A 51 11.21 2.99 -0.33
CA VAL A 51 11.13 4.01 -1.39
C VAL A 51 11.95 3.48 -2.55
N LEU A 52 11.34 3.19 -3.68
CA LEU A 52 11.91 2.39 -4.75
C LEU A 52 11.83 3.11 -6.09
N ASP A 53 12.98 3.43 -6.67
CA ASP A 53 13.02 3.85 -8.07
C ASP A 53 12.71 2.68 -9.01
N LEU A 54 12.02 2.97 -10.10
CA LEU A 54 11.74 2.01 -11.16
C LEU A 54 12.96 1.77 -12.05
N MET A 55 13.70 2.83 -12.36
CA MET A 55 14.81 2.81 -13.33
C MET A 55 16.12 2.46 -12.61
N LEU A 56 16.25 1.22 -12.18
CA LEU A 56 17.45 0.75 -11.49
C LEU A 56 18.34 -0.10 -12.41
N PRO A 57 19.66 -0.07 -12.23
CA PRO A 57 20.56 -0.99 -12.91
C PRO A 57 20.44 -2.42 -12.35
N GLU A 58 20.84 -3.41 -13.14
CA GLU A 58 20.87 -4.85 -12.89
C GLU A 58 19.49 -5.49 -12.73
N LEU A 59 18.71 -5.07 -11.78
CA LEU A 59 17.36 -5.55 -11.50
C LEU A 59 16.42 -4.36 -11.40
N ASP A 60 15.48 -4.24 -12.34
CA ASP A 60 14.56 -3.10 -12.37
C ASP A 60 13.63 -3.05 -11.15
N GLY A 61 13.08 -1.88 -10.87
CA GLY A 61 12.23 -1.66 -9.69
C GLY A 61 10.95 -2.49 -9.69
N PHE A 62 10.43 -2.87 -10.85
CA PHE A 62 9.26 -3.74 -10.93
C PHE A 62 9.58 -5.16 -10.46
N GLU A 63 10.73 -5.71 -10.90
CA GLU A 63 11.19 -7.03 -10.46
C GLU A 63 11.53 -7.02 -8.96
N VAL A 64 12.18 -5.96 -8.46
CA VAL A 64 12.42 -5.77 -7.02
C VAL A 64 11.10 -5.82 -6.26
N ALA A 65 10.11 -5.02 -6.66
CA ALA A 65 8.81 -5.01 -6.00
C ALA A 65 8.12 -6.37 -6.04
N ARG A 66 8.18 -7.08 -7.17
CA ARG A 66 7.60 -8.41 -7.33
C ARG A 66 8.22 -9.43 -6.38
N ILE A 67 9.55 -9.39 -6.22
CA ILE A 67 10.28 -10.27 -5.29
C ILE A 67 9.87 -9.92 -3.85
N LEU A 68 9.93 -8.64 -3.48
CA LEU A 68 9.59 -8.21 -2.13
C LEU A 68 8.15 -8.58 -1.75
N ARG A 69 7.21 -8.46 -2.69
CA ARG A 69 5.80 -8.81 -2.45
C ARG A 69 5.53 -10.29 -2.23
N LYS A 70 6.36 -11.16 -2.77
CA LYS A 70 6.28 -12.61 -2.48
C LYS A 70 6.78 -12.96 -1.10
N GLU A 71 7.71 -12.16 -0.57
CA GLU A 71 8.45 -12.48 0.65
C GLU A 71 8.00 -11.68 1.88
N MET A 72 7.42 -10.48 1.66
CA MET A 72 7.08 -9.57 2.77
C MET A 72 5.90 -8.63 2.46
N THR A 73 5.31 -8.12 3.53
CA THR A 73 4.16 -7.18 3.48
C THR A 73 4.58 -5.71 3.65
N THR A 74 5.87 -5.41 3.59
CA THR A 74 6.41 -4.05 3.72
C THR A 74 5.75 -3.09 2.73
N ALA A 75 5.43 -1.86 3.16
CA ALA A 75 4.91 -0.84 2.26
C ALA A 75 5.94 -0.45 1.19
N ILE A 76 5.51 -0.26 -0.06
CA ILE A 76 6.37 0.16 -1.17
C ILE A 76 5.80 1.44 -1.80
N LEU A 77 6.60 2.52 -1.73
CA LEU A 77 6.38 3.76 -2.47
C LEU A 77 7.30 3.78 -3.68
N MET A 78 6.73 3.70 -4.89
CA MET A 78 7.50 3.74 -6.11
C MET A 78 7.78 5.17 -6.57
N LEU A 79 9.00 5.42 -7.04
CA LEU A 79 9.37 6.65 -7.76
C LEU A 79 9.39 6.35 -9.27
N THR A 80 8.70 7.15 -10.08
CA THR A 80 8.54 6.90 -11.52
C THR A 80 8.73 8.17 -12.34
N ALA A 81 9.20 8.03 -13.59
CA ALA A 81 9.25 9.14 -14.54
C ALA A 81 7.83 9.54 -15.01
N ARG A 82 7.67 10.79 -15.46
CA ARG A 82 6.38 11.43 -15.73
C ARG A 82 5.60 10.85 -16.93
N ASP A 83 6.25 10.16 -17.85
CA ASP A 83 5.71 9.92 -19.19
C ASP A 83 5.04 8.57 -19.43
N ASP A 84 5.03 7.66 -18.45
CA ASP A 84 4.41 6.35 -18.63
C ASP A 84 3.19 6.14 -17.72
N GLU A 85 2.02 6.51 -18.28
CA GLU A 85 0.72 6.11 -17.72
C GLU A 85 0.63 4.58 -17.57
N ILE A 86 1.31 3.87 -18.45
CA ILE A 86 1.47 2.41 -18.45
C ILE A 86 2.31 1.98 -17.25
N ASP A 87 3.43 2.65 -16.95
CA ASP A 87 4.29 2.31 -15.82
C ASP A 87 3.61 2.51 -14.46
N ARG A 88 2.73 3.50 -14.34
CA ARG A 88 1.92 3.70 -13.12
C ARG A 88 0.93 2.57 -12.87
N VAL A 89 0.23 2.15 -13.91
CA VAL A 89 -0.72 1.03 -13.82
C VAL A 89 0.03 -0.28 -13.60
N VAL A 90 1.11 -0.51 -14.34
CA VAL A 90 1.97 -1.69 -14.19
C VAL A 90 2.66 -1.71 -12.83
N GLY A 91 3.17 -0.57 -12.34
CA GLY A 91 3.80 -0.46 -11.02
C GLY A 91 2.86 -0.82 -9.89
N LEU A 92 1.63 -0.33 -9.95
CA LEU A 92 0.60 -0.73 -9.01
C LEU A 92 0.23 -2.21 -9.19
N GLU A 93 0.07 -2.71 -10.42
CA GLU A 93 -0.22 -4.13 -10.69
C GLU A 93 0.87 -5.07 -10.15
N VAL A 94 2.13 -4.65 -10.21
CA VAL A 94 3.28 -5.39 -9.67
C VAL A 94 3.34 -5.37 -8.14
N GLY A 95 2.68 -4.40 -7.49
CA GLY A 95 2.52 -4.47 -6.04
C GLY A 95 2.94 -3.27 -5.23
N ALA A 96 3.13 -2.10 -5.81
CA ALA A 96 3.31 -0.86 -5.05
C ALA A 96 2.05 -0.51 -4.23
N ASP A 97 2.23 0.09 -3.08
CA ASP A 97 1.11 0.62 -2.29
C ASP A 97 0.78 2.06 -2.68
N ASP A 98 1.77 2.76 -3.23
CA ASP A 98 1.66 4.12 -3.73
C ASP A 98 2.77 4.41 -4.73
N TYR A 99 2.65 5.49 -5.50
CA TYR A 99 3.68 5.96 -6.43
C TYR A 99 3.82 7.49 -6.38
N LEU A 100 4.99 7.97 -6.76
CA LEU A 100 5.33 9.38 -6.84
C LEU A 100 6.08 9.67 -8.14
N THR A 101 5.55 10.59 -8.96
CA THR A 101 6.16 10.90 -10.25
C THR A 101 7.28 11.93 -10.13
N LYS A 102 8.43 11.66 -10.76
CA LYS A 102 9.53 12.60 -10.93
C LYS A 102 9.17 13.64 -12.02
N PRO A 103 9.45 14.95 -11.85
CA PRO A 103 10.00 15.55 -10.63
C PRO A 103 8.95 15.75 -9.54
N PHE A 104 9.32 15.50 -8.30
CA PHE A 104 8.47 15.68 -7.12
C PHE A 104 9.07 16.68 -6.13
N SER A 105 8.23 17.21 -5.26
CA SER A 105 8.71 18.00 -4.13
C SER A 105 9.05 17.09 -2.94
N MET A 106 10.09 17.45 -2.18
CA MET A 106 10.44 16.73 -0.95
C MET A 106 9.29 16.72 0.06
N ARG A 107 8.49 17.80 0.09
CA ARG A 107 7.29 17.88 0.93
C ARG A 107 6.25 16.82 0.56
N GLU A 108 6.04 16.58 -0.72
CA GLU A 108 5.12 15.55 -1.21
C GLU A 108 5.61 14.14 -0.84
N LEU A 109 6.90 13.85 -1.08
CA LEU A 109 7.48 12.57 -0.68
C LEU A 109 7.31 12.31 0.81
N LEU A 110 7.66 13.28 1.67
CA LEU A 110 7.54 13.15 3.12
C LEU A 110 6.08 12.96 3.56
N ALA A 111 5.13 13.64 2.92
CA ALA A 111 3.70 13.46 3.20
C ALA A 111 3.25 12.03 2.91
N ARG A 112 3.66 11.46 1.76
CA ARG A 112 3.35 10.08 1.39
C ARG A 112 4.00 9.06 2.31
N VAL A 113 5.28 9.25 2.64
CA VAL A 113 6.01 8.41 3.61
C VAL A 113 5.29 8.41 4.95
N LYS A 114 4.91 9.59 5.47
CA LYS A 114 4.16 9.72 6.73
C LYS A 114 2.81 9.01 6.67
N ALA A 115 2.09 9.15 5.57
CA ALA A 115 0.79 8.49 5.38
C ALA A 115 0.94 6.96 5.41
N GLN A 116 1.96 6.41 4.74
CA GLN A 116 2.22 4.97 4.73
C GLN A 116 2.66 4.44 6.10
N LEU A 117 3.53 5.16 6.81
CA LEU A 117 4.10 4.71 8.10
C LEU A 117 3.19 4.97 9.30
N ARG A 118 2.36 6.04 9.30
CA ARG A 118 1.40 6.32 10.38
C ARG A 118 0.59 5.08 10.75
N ARG A 119 0.30 4.30 9.79
CA ARG A 119 -0.48 3.09 9.86
C ARG A 119 0.28 1.92 10.46
N THR A 120 1.52 1.69 10.03
CA THR A 120 2.39 0.68 10.65
C THR A 120 2.54 0.94 12.15
N ARG A 121 2.58 2.22 12.54
CA ARG A 121 2.61 2.65 13.93
C ARG A 121 1.32 2.33 14.67
N MET A 122 0.15 2.67 14.12
CA MET A 122 -1.14 2.38 14.75
C MET A 122 -1.31 0.88 15.00
N ILE A 123 -0.92 0.05 14.03
CA ILE A 123 -0.93 -1.42 14.16
C ILE A 123 -0.04 -1.88 15.31
N ARG A 124 1.17 -1.33 15.44
CA ARG A 124 2.09 -1.69 16.55
C ARG A 124 1.60 -1.23 17.91
N GLU A 125 0.99 -0.06 17.99
CA GLU A 125 0.45 0.48 19.23
C GLU A 125 -0.78 -0.31 19.71
N GLU A 126 -1.61 -0.79 18.77
CA GLU A 126 -2.75 -1.65 19.07
C GLU A 126 -2.32 -3.07 19.48
N MET A 127 -1.28 -3.63 18.83
CA MET A 127 -0.71 -4.93 19.23
C MET A 127 0.01 -4.91 20.59
N GLY A 128 0.46 -3.73 21.03
CA GLY A 128 1.11 -3.52 22.34
C GLY A 128 0.14 -3.29 23.51
N ARG A 129 -1.14 -3.10 23.23
CA ARG A 129 -2.18 -3.07 24.26
C ARG A 129 -2.69 -4.48 24.47
N ASP A 130 -2.44 -5.01 25.65
CA ASP A 130 -2.82 -6.36 26.08
C ASP A 130 -4.17 -6.81 25.51
N SER A 131 -4.12 -7.95 24.83
CA SER A 131 -5.28 -8.67 24.27
C SER A 131 -6.15 -9.28 25.37
N GLN A 132 -6.56 -8.51 26.36
CA GLN A 132 -7.57 -8.95 27.31
C GLN A 132 -8.92 -8.34 26.95
N ALA A 133 -9.72 -9.15 26.23
CA ALA A 133 -11.18 -9.10 26.15
C ALA A 133 -11.82 -7.77 25.67
N ALA A 134 -11.36 -7.20 24.58
CA ALA A 134 -12.25 -6.36 23.78
C ALA A 134 -13.16 -7.30 22.94
N PRO A 135 -14.47 -7.05 22.83
CA PRO A 135 -15.31 -7.84 21.93
C PRO A 135 -14.76 -7.73 20.51
N HIS A 136 -14.61 -8.87 19.82
CA HIS A 136 -14.15 -8.90 18.44
C HIS A 136 -15.17 -8.13 17.58
N GLU A 137 -14.75 -7.01 17.02
CA GLU A 137 -15.55 -6.30 16.03
C GLU A 137 -15.44 -7.03 14.69
N LEU A 138 -16.40 -7.93 14.46
CA LEU A 138 -16.48 -8.72 13.24
C LEU A 138 -17.48 -8.07 12.28
N LEU A 139 -17.06 -7.83 11.05
CA LEU A 139 -17.97 -7.61 9.92
C LEU A 139 -18.10 -8.92 9.16
N THR A 140 -19.32 -9.46 9.16
CA THR A 140 -19.61 -10.77 8.54
C THR A 140 -20.50 -10.58 7.33
N PHE A 141 -20.07 -11.13 6.20
CA PHE A 141 -20.78 -11.18 4.93
C PHE A 141 -20.79 -12.64 4.46
N GLU A 142 -21.56 -12.94 3.43
CA GLU A 142 -21.62 -14.31 2.90
C GLU A 142 -20.22 -14.81 2.48
N GLY A 143 -19.67 -15.78 3.21
CA GLY A 143 -18.34 -16.34 2.96
C GLY A 143 -17.15 -15.40 3.19
N LEU A 144 -17.36 -14.17 3.71
CA LEU A 144 -16.29 -13.21 4.00
C LEU A 144 -16.43 -12.67 5.42
N VAL A 145 -15.39 -12.80 6.23
CA VAL A 145 -15.35 -12.25 7.59
C VAL A 145 -14.14 -11.35 7.75
N ILE A 146 -14.36 -10.15 8.27
CA ILE A 146 -13.31 -9.16 8.56
C ILE A 146 -13.25 -8.99 10.07
N ASP A 147 -12.18 -9.46 10.70
CA ASP A 147 -11.88 -9.21 12.10
C ASP A 147 -11.11 -7.90 12.22
N GLN A 148 -11.80 -6.85 12.66
CA GLN A 148 -11.21 -5.52 12.81
C GLN A 148 -10.18 -5.49 13.94
N THR A 149 -10.38 -6.28 14.98
CA THR A 149 -9.51 -6.36 16.17
C THR A 149 -8.17 -7.00 15.80
N ARG A 150 -8.22 -8.12 15.05
CA ARG A 150 -7.01 -8.85 14.61
C ARG A 150 -6.47 -8.35 13.28
N ARG A 151 -7.25 -7.53 12.56
CA ARG A 151 -6.99 -7.12 11.17
C ARG A 151 -6.80 -8.32 10.23
N GLU A 152 -7.57 -9.35 10.49
CA GLU A 152 -7.57 -10.57 9.70
C GLU A 152 -8.83 -10.62 8.83
N VAL A 153 -8.68 -11.20 7.66
CA VAL A 153 -9.80 -11.48 6.77
C VAL A 153 -9.81 -12.95 6.46
N THR A 154 -10.98 -13.56 6.52
CA THR A 154 -11.16 -14.92 6.07
C THR A 154 -12.18 -14.98 4.95
N ARG A 155 -11.95 -15.85 3.98
CA ARG A 155 -12.88 -16.17 2.92
C ARG A 155 -13.17 -17.67 2.97
N ASP A 156 -14.45 -18.02 3.06
CA ASP A 156 -14.91 -19.41 3.17
C ASP A 156 -14.18 -20.18 4.28
N GLY A 157 -13.96 -19.51 5.41
CA GLY A 157 -13.25 -20.06 6.57
C GLY A 157 -11.72 -20.13 6.43
N SER A 158 -11.15 -19.77 5.29
CA SER A 158 -9.70 -19.77 5.06
C SER A 158 -9.11 -18.37 5.21
N PRO A 159 -7.94 -18.22 5.87
CA PRO A 159 -7.27 -16.94 6.00
C PRO A 159 -6.92 -16.33 4.65
N LEU A 160 -7.18 -15.05 4.47
CA LEU A 160 -6.91 -14.30 3.25
C LEU A 160 -5.79 -13.29 3.47
N ALA A 161 -4.65 -13.49 2.81
CA ALA A 161 -3.55 -12.55 2.89
C ALA A 161 -3.83 -11.28 2.07
N LEU A 162 -4.09 -10.17 2.76
CA LEU A 162 -4.25 -8.85 2.17
C LEU A 162 -3.02 -7.99 2.46
N LYS A 163 -2.64 -7.17 1.47
CA LYS A 163 -1.67 -6.09 1.69
C LYS A 163 -2.28 -5.03 2.61
N PRO A 164 -1.49 -4.22 3.30
CA PRO A 164 -2.02 -3.17 4.18
C PRO A 164 -3.08 -2.30 3.53
N LYS A 165 -2.84 -1.77 2.34
CA LYS A 165 -3.81 -0.91 1.63
C LYS A 165 -5.04 -1.65 1.11
N GLU A 166 -4.90 -2.92 0.74
CA GLU A 166 -6.03 -3.76 0.36
C GLU A 166 -6.97 -4.00 1.55
N TYR A 167 -6.41 -4.29 2.72
CA TYR A 167 -7.19 -4.45 3.94
C TYR A 167 -7.99 -3.19 4.29
N GLU A 168 -7.37 -1.99 4.21
CA GLU A 168 -8.03 -0.74 4.52
C GLU A 168 -9.13 -0.40 3.55
N LEU A 169 -8.83 -0.55 2.28
CA LEU A 169 -9.82 -0.32 1.26
C LEU A 169 -11.02 -1.26 1.47
N LEU A 170 -10.76 -2.53 1.74
CA LEU A 170 -11.82 -3.50 2.03
C LEU A 170 -12.61 -3.10 3.27
N LEU A 171 -11.93 -2.79 4.37
CA LEU A 171 -12.58 -2.38 5.61
C LEU A 171 -13.42 -1.11 5.41
N PHE A 172 -12.86 -0.10 4.75
CA PHE A 172 -13.56 1.15 4.47
C PHE A 172 -14.81 0.92 3.62
N LEU A 173 -14.72 0.12 2.57
CA LEU A 173 -15.85 -0.23 1.73
C LEU A 173 -16.91 -1.02 2.51
N ALA A 174 -16.49 -1.99 3.33
CA ALA A 174 -17.38 -2.83 4.13
C ALA A 174 -18.14 -2.04 5.19
N GLN A 175 -17.49 -1.05 5.82
CA GLN A 175 -18.14 -0.13 6.79
C GLN A 175 -19.18 0.79 6.12
N HIS A 176 -19.07 0.99 4.80
CA HIS A 176 -20.02 1.78 4.02
C HIS A 176 -20.87 0.91 3.07
N ARG A 177 -21.20 -0.31 3.51
CA ARG A 177 -21.99 -1.26 2.70
C ARG A 177 -23.24 -0.62 2.12
N GLY A 178 -23.52 -0.90 0.83
CA GLY A 178 -24.68 -0.40 0.10
C GLY A 178 -24.57 1.06 -0.34
N GLN A 179 -23.54 1.81 0.09
CA GLN A 179 -23.33 3.20 -0.32
C GLN A 179 -22.43 3.26 -1.56
N MET A 180 -22.81 4.11 -2.51
CA MET A 180 -21.95 4.46 -3.63
C MET A 180 -20.91 5.48 -3.15
N LEU A 181 -19.64 5.14 -3.30
CA LEU A 181 -18.51 5.97 -2.91
C LEU A 181 -17.72 6.38 -4.15
N SER A 182 -17.49 7.70 -4.32
CA SER A 182 -16.68 8.17 -5.45
C SER A 182 -15.21 7.77 -5.28
N ARG A 183 -14.48 7.71 -6.39
CA ARG A 183 -13.03 7.39 -6.37
C ARG A 183 -12.25 8.39 -5.54
N GLU A 184 -12.57 9.65 -5.69
CA GLU A 184 -11.95 10.76 -4.97
C GLU A 184 -12.20 10.62 -3.46
N PHE A 185 -13.42 10.31 -3.05
CA PHE A 185 -13.77 10.12 -1.65
C PHE A 185 -13.06 8.91 -1.04
N ILE A 186 -13.01 7.80 -1.77
CA ILE A 186 -12.25 6.61 -1.36
C ILE A 186 -10.76 6.94 -1.23
N LEU A 187 -10.20 7.63 -2.23
CA LEU A 187 -8.80 8.03 -2.25
C LEU A 187 -8.45 8.87 -1.04
N GLU A 188 -9.23 9.91 -0.78
CA GLU A 188 -9.06 10.81 0.35
C GLU A 188 -9.12 10.06 1.69
N ARG A 189 -10.08 9.16 1.86
CA ARG A 189 -10.29 8.45 3.13
C ARG A 189 -9.28 7.33 3.38
N VAL A 190 -8.87 6.63 2.34
CA VAL A 190 -7.95 5.49 2.46
C VAL A 190 -6.49 5.90 2.29
N TRP A 191 -6.18 6.91 1.46
CA TRP A 191 -4.80 7.41 1.25
C TRP A 191 -4.50 8.70 1.98
N GLY A 192 -5.50 9.49 2.34
CA GLY A 192 -5.40 10.74 3.11
C GLY A 192 -5.67 12.00 2.29
N TRP A 193 -6.04 13.09 2.98
CA TRP A 193 -6.37 14.40 2.38
C TRP A 193 -5.22 15.04 1.60
N ASP A 194 -3.97 14.79 2.02
CA ASP A 194 -2.77 15.32 1.38
C ASP A 194 -2.32 14.47 0.19
N TYR A 195 -3.11 13.46 -0.19
CA TYR A 195 -2.76 12.58 -1.29
C TYR A 195 -2.97 13.28 -2.63
N ILE A 196 -1.88 13.66 -3.29
CA ILE A 196 -1.86 14.29 -4.63
C ILE A 196 -1.65 13.19 -5.69
N GLY A 197 -2.47 12.15 -5.67
CA GLY A 197 -2.40 11.04 -6.62
C GLY A 197 -3.63 10.95 -7.52
N ASP A 198 -3.52 10.13 -8.57
CA ASP A 198 -4.63 9.83 -9.48
C ASP A 198 -5.64 8.88 -8.80
N SER A 199 -6.92 9.15 -9.00
CA SER A 199 -8.01 8.28 -8.53
C SER A 199 -7.95 6.85 -9.12
N ARG A 200 -7.18 6.62 -10.19
CA ARG A 200 -6.87 5.29 -10.74
C ARG A 200 -6.17 4.37 -9.74
N THR A 201 -5.47 4.92 -8.73
CA THR A 201 -4.93 4.13 -7.62
C THR A 201 -6.01 3.27 -6.95
N VAL A 202 -7.22 3.84 -6.80
CA VAL A 202 -8.37 3.11 -6.26
C VAL A 202 -8.77 1.96 -7.18
N ASP A 203 -8.82 2.20 -8.50
CA ASP A 203 -9.24 1.18 -9.48
C ASP A 203 -8.33 -0.05 -9.46
N VAL A 204 -7.03 0.17 -9.35
CA VAL A 204 -6.02 -0.91 -9.27
C VAL A 204 -6.20 -1.72 -7.98
N HIS A 205 -6.34 -1.05 -6.84
CA HIS A 205 -6.53 -1.75 -5.55
C HIS A 205 -7.88 -2.48 -5.48
N VAL A 206 -8.94 -1.92 -6.07
CA VAL A 206 -10.23 -2.62 -6.23
C VAL A 206 -10.07 -3.88 -7.10
N ARG A 207 -9.31 -3.79 -8.20
CA ARG A 207 -9.03 -4.97 -9.06
C ARG A 207 -8.32 -6.08 -8.26
N TRP A 208 -7.31 -5.75 -7.45
CA TRP A 208 -6.63 -6.74 -6.63
C TRP A 208 -7.51 -7.33 -5.53
N LEU A 209 -8.32 -6.50 -4.88
CA LEU A 209 -9.29 -6.99 -3.92
C LEU A 209 -10.27 -7.97 -4.57
N ARG A 210 -10.81 -7.63 -5.74
CA ARG A 210 -11.70 -8.52 -6.49
C ARG A 210 -11.06 -9.88 -6.77
N GLN A 211 -9.80 -9.89 -7.20
CA GLN A 211 -9.06 -11.16 -7.43
C GLN A 211 -8.99 -12.03 -6.19
N LYS A 212 -9.04 -11.45 -5.00
CA LYS A 212 -8.91 -12.15 -3.73
C LYS A 212 -10.25 -12.50 -3.09
N ILE A 213 -11.21 -11.58 -3.11
CA ILE A 213 -12.46 -11.73 -2.36
C ILE A 213 -13.65 -12.20 -3.21
N GLU A 214 -13.64 -11.95 -4.52
CA GLU A 214 -14.75 -12.35 -5.39
C GLU A 214 -14.66 -13.83 -5.78
N PRO A 215 -15.78 -14.53 -5.95
CA PRO A 215 -15.79 -15.84 -6.59
C PRO A 215 -15.28 -15.80 -8.03
N ASP A 216 -15.69 -14.75 -8.78
CA ASP A 216 -15.25 -14.44 -10.13
C ASP A 216 -14.93 -12.94 -10.23
N ALA A 217 -13.64 -12.61 -10.35
CA ALA A 217 -13.18 -11.22 -10.43
C ALA A 217 -13.63 -10.50 -11.71
N SER A 218 -13.99 -11.24 -12.77
CA SER A 218 -14.50 -10.68 -14.03
C SER A 218 -15.98 -10.29 -13.94
N ASN A 219 -16.71 -10.90 -13.01
CA ASN A 219 -18.12 -10.60 -12.72
C ASN A 219 -18.32 -10.32 -11.22
N PRO A 220 -17.79 -9.18 -10.72
CA PRO A 220 -17.74 -8.89 -9.29
C PRO A 220 -19.13 -8.63 -8.71
N GLN A 221 -19.44 -9.29 -7.61
CA GLN A 221 -20.71 -9.15 -6.88
C GLN A 221 -20.54 -8.42 -5.54
N ARG A 222 -19.37 -8.54 -4.91
CA ARG A 222 -19.08 -7.90 -3.60
C ARG A 222 -18.69 -6.42 -3.76
N ILE A 223 -17.76 -6.11 -4.66
CA ILE A 223 -17.38 -4.73 -4.98
C ILE A 223 -17.91 -4.41 -6.38
N VAL A 224 -19.03 -3.75 -6.47
CA VAL A 224 -19.71 -3.41 -7.73
C VAL A 224 -19.23 -2.05 -8.24
N THR A 225 -18.96 -1.96 -9.56
CA THR A 225 -18.67 -0.69 -10.21
C THR A 225 -19.97 0.04 -10.55
N VAL A 226 -20.12 1.26 -10.03
CA VAL A 226 -21.20 2.17 -10.42
C VAL A 226 -20.68 3.10 -11.50
N ARG A 227 -21.17 2.93 -12.75
CA ARG A 227 -20.70 3.73 -13.89
C ARG A 227 -20.86 5.23 -13.63
N GLY A 228 -19.79 5.98 -13.83
CA GLY A 228 -19.75 7.43 -13.59
C GLY A 228 -19.77 7.83 -12.11
N GLY A 229 -19.92 6.91 -11.15
CA GLY A 229 -20.00 7.20 -9.72
C GLY A 229 -18.79 6.73 -8.92
N GLY A 230 -18.35 5.50 -9.10
CA GLY A 230 -17.29 4.90 -8.29
C GLY A 230 -17.58 3.45 -7.94
N TYR A 231 -17.50 3.11 -6.65
CA TYR A 231 -17.67 1.74 -6.18
C TYR A 231 -18.71 1.63 -5.06
N ARG A 232 -19.33 0.46 -4.97
CA ARG A 232 -20.26 0.10 -3.90
C ARG A 232 -19.97 -1.33 -3.44
N PHE A 233 -19.92 -1.53 -2.14
CA PHE A 233 -19.74 -2.85 -1.53
C PHE A 233 -21.11 -3.44 -1.17
N GLU A 234 -21.39 -4.64 -1.64
CA GLU A 234 -22.65 -5.33 -1.36
C GLU A 234 -22.53 -6.42 -0.27
N GLY A 235 -21.35 -7.00 -0.10
CA GLY A 235 -21.07 -8.00 0.93
C GLY A 235 -20.62 -9.35 0.43
#